data_820e05e54cb84beb6205aa60a074c4dd
#
_entry.id   820e05e54cb84beb6205aa60a074c4dd
#
_cell.length_a   1.000
_cell.length_b   1.000
_cell.length_c   1.000
_cell.angle_alpha   90.00
_cell.angle_beta   90.00
_cell.angle_gamma   90.00
#
_symmetry.space_group_name_H-M   'P 1'
#
loop_
_entity.id
_entity.type
_entity.pdbx_description
1 polymer ?
#
loop_
_entity_poly.entity_id
_entity_poly.type
_entity_poly.pdbx_seq_one_letter_code
_entity_poly.pdbx_strand_id
1 'polypeptide(L)'
;MDKNYSYHDYNAMLNLYDEDRKIQFDKDKLAAKHYFLDHVNLNTVFFHSLEEKIDYLVENEYYDKDVLDQYDFDFIKSLFKQAYGHKFRFANFLGAYKFYTSYALKTFDGSRYLERFEDRVCMNALMLAKGDKKLAQDLVEEIITGRFQPATPTFLNSGKKQRGEFVSCFLLRIEDNMESISRG
;
A
#
# COMPACT_ATOMS: atom_id res chain seq x y z
N MET A 1 -8.85 -11.32 -23.31
CA MET A 1 -7.52 -11.94 -23.01
C MET A 1 -6.75 -10.97 -22.17
N ASP A 2 -6.80 -11.15 -20.85
CA ASP A 2 -6.06 -10.32 -19.92
C ASP A 2 -4.57 -10.65 -20.07
N LYS A 3 -3.83 -9.76 -20.72
CA LYS A 3 -2.38 -9.83 -20.71
C LYS A 3 -1.92 -9.42 -19.32
N ASN A 4 -1.65 -10.40 -18.48
CA ASN A 4 -0.95 -10.19 -17.21
C ASN A 4 0.49 -9.81 -17.56
N TYR A 5 0.75 -8.51 -17.75
CA TYR A 5 2.09 -8.03 -17.99
C TYR A 5 2.94 -8.24 -16.74
N SER A 6 3.97 -9.07 -16.87
CA SER A 6 4.97 -9.24 -15.82
C SER A 6 5.95 -8.06 -15.82
N TYR A 7 6.69 -7.91 -14.73
CA TYR A 7 7.82 -6.97 -14.65
C TYR A 7 8.79 -7.12 -15.85
N HIS A 8 9.03 -8.35 -16.30
CA HIS A 8 9.90 -8.63 -17.46
C HIS A 8 9.34 -8.06 -18.76
N ASP A 9 8.02 -8.11 -18.95
CA ASP A 9 7.36 -7.58 -20.14
C ASP A 9 7.53 -6.06 -20.23
N TYR A 10 7.34 -5.34 -19.11
CA TYR A 10 7.56 -3.90 -19.06
C TYR A 10 9.02 -3.53 -19.30
N ASN A 11 9.98 -4.25 -18.71
CA ASN A 11 11.39 -4.02 -18.95
C ASN A 11 11.79 -4.27 -20.42
N ALA A 12 11.31 -5.36 -21.00
CA ALA A 12 11.59 -5.68 -22.41
C ALA A 12 10.99 -4.65 -23.36
N MET A 13 9.74 -4.23 -23.09
CA MET A 13 9.02 -3.28 -23.96
C MET A 13 9.63 -1.88 -23.93
N LEU A 14 10.16 -1.44 -22.79
CA LEU A 14 10.66 -0.08 -22.59
C LEU A 14 12.18 0.04 -22.73
N ASN A 15 12.90 -1.08 -22.84
CA ASN A 15 14.35 -1.11 -22.89
C ASN A 15 15.00 -0.17 -21.87
N LEU A 16 14.79 -0.48 -20.58
CA LEU A 16 15.14 0.39 -19.45
C LEU A 16 16.63 0.67 -19.30
N TYR A 17 17.47 -0.12 -19.95
CA TYR A 17 18.93 0.01 -19.88
C TYR A 17 19.46 0.70 -21.15
N ASP A 18 20.45 1.56 -20.98
CA ASP A 18 21.24 2.10 -22.09
C ASP A 18 22.30 1.10 -22.57
N GLU A 19 23.12 1.53 -23.55
CA GLU A 19 24.21 0.71 -24.11
C GLU A 19 25.27 0.32 -23.06
N ASP A 20 25.45 1.17 -22.03
CA ASP A 20 26.35 0.94 -20.89
C ASP A 20 25.71 0.12 -19.76
N ARG A 21 24.49 -0.39 -19.95
CA ARG A 21 23.68 -1.09 -18.95
C ARG A 21 23.29 -0.25 -17.73
N LYS A 22 23.23 1.07 -17.87
CA LYS A 22 22.73 1.98 -16.84
C LYS A 22 21.24 2.15 -16.98
N ILE A 23 20.54 2.21 -15.83
CA ILE A 23 19.08 2.42 -15.81
C ILE A 23 18.74 3.83 -16.30
N GLN A 24 17.84 3.92 -17.25
CA GLN A 24 17.26 5.19 -17.72
C GLN A 24 16.05 5.54 -16.88
N PHE A 25 16.23 6.40 -15.87
CA PHE A 25 15.17 6.75 -14.90
C PHE A 25 13.89 7.31 -15.53
N ASP A 26 13.97 8.01 -16.64
CA ASP A 26 12.77 8.54 -17.33
C ASP A 26 11.96 7.43 -17.98
N LYS A 27 12.61 6.37 -18.46
CA LYS A 27 11.92 5.19 -18.97
C LYS A 27 11.28 4.38 -17.85
N ASP A 28 11.89 4.34 -16.66
CA ASP A 28 11.31 3.71 -15.49
C ASP A 28 10.01 4.41 -15.03
N LYS A 29 9.98 5.74 -15.03
CA LYS A 29 8.74 6.51 -14.81
C LYS A 29 7.68 6.23 -15.88
N LEU A 30 8.10 6.06 -17.11
CA LEU A 30 7.20 5.69 -18.21
C LEU A 30 6.63 4.29 -18.03
N ALA A 31 7.45 3.32 -17.57
CA ALA A 31 7.01 1.98 -17.21
C ALA A 31 5.95 2.02 -16.10
N ALA A 32 6.17 2.81 -15.05
CA ALA A 32 5.18 3.01 -13.99
C ALA A 32 3.87 3.58 -14.55
N LYS A 33 3.93 4.56 -15.45
CA LYS A 33 2.75 5.14 -16.11
C LYS A 33 1.97 4.09 -16.90
N HIS A 34 2.65 3.28 -17.72
CA HIS A 34 2.01 2.20 -18.48
C HIS A 34 1.37 1.15 -17.58
N TYR A 35 2.07 0.77 -16.50
CA TYR A 35 1.51 -0.16 -15.51
C TYR A 35 0.19 0.36 -14.91
N PHE A 36 0.10 1.66 -14.61
CA PHE A 36 -1.15 2.25 -14.13
C PHE A 36 -2.25 2.24 -15.19
N LEU A 37 -1.94 2.61 -16.43
CA LEU A 37 -2.93 2.71 -17.50
C LEU A 37 -3.46 1.33 -17.92
N ASP A 38 -2.55 0.37 -18.08
CA ASP A 38 -2.84 -0.92 -18.71
C ASP A 38 -3.26 -1.98 -17.69
N HIS A 39 -2.94 -1.79 -16.41
CA HIS A 39 -3.24 -2.78 -15.39
C HIS A 39 -3.96 -2.20 -14.16
N VAL A 40 -3.35 -1.26 -13.42
CA VAL A 40 -3.90 -0.83 -12.13
C VAL A 40 -5.28 -0.20 -12.28
N ASN A 41 -5.44 0.78 -13.19
CA ASN A 41 -6.72 1.49 -13.33
C ASN A 41 -7.84 0.58 -13.83
N LEU A 42 -7.53 -0.38 -14.70
CA LEU A 42 -8.51 -1.33 -15.24
C LEU A 42 -8.99 -2.33 -14.17
N ASN A 43 -8.13 -2.63 -13.20
CA ASN A 43 -8.41 -3.60 -12.13
C ASN A 43 -8.75 -2.92 -10.80
N THR A 44 -8.96 -1.60 -10.75
CA THR A 44 -9.37 -0.89 -9.51
C THR A 44 -10.88 -0.77 -9.47
N VAL A 45 -11.49 -1.09 -8.33
CA VAL A 45 -12.91 -0.83 -8.09
C VAL A 45 -13.11 0.68 -7.96
N PHE A 46 -14.05 1.20 -8.73
CA PHE A 46 -14.41 2.61 -8.69
C PHE A 46 -15.57 2.83 -7.71
N PHE A 47 -15.47 3.88 -6.92
CA PHE A 47 -16.51 4.36 -6.02
C PHE A 47 -16.82 5.83 -6.35
N HIS A 48 -18.09 6.22 -6.28
CA HIS A 48 -18.50 7.60 -6.62
C HIS A 48 -18.17 8.59 -5.51
N SER A 49 -18.07 8.12 -4.27
CA SER A 49 -17.70 8.94 -3.11
C SER A 49 -16.84 8.19 -2.12
N LEU A 50 -16.19 8.93 -1.20
CA LEU A 50 -15.43 8.31 -0.11
C LEU A 50 -16.37 7.59 0.87
N GLU A 51 -17.58 8.13 1.09
CA GLU A 51 -18.60 7.54 1.95
C GLU A 51 -19.01 6.16 1.43
N GLU A 52 -19.44 6.07 0.16
CA GLU A 52 -19.75 4.80 -0.50
C GLU A 52 -18.59 3.80 -0.40
N LYS A 53 -17.36 4.27 -0.58
CA LYS A 53 -16.17 3.42 -0.48
C LYS A 53 -15.98 2.86 0.93
N ILE A 54 -16.05 3.72 1.94
CA ILE A 54 -15.84 3.30 3.34
C ILE A 54 -16.96 2.37 3.78
N ASP A 55 -18.22 2.69 3.49
CA ASP A 55 -19.36 1.84 3.82
C ASP A 55 -19.20 0.46 3.17
N TYR A 56 -18.91 0.41 1.88
CA TYR A 56 -18.66 -0.85 1.18
C TYR A 56 -17.52 -1.67 1.82
N LEU A 57 -16.40 -1.01 2.17
CA LEU A 57 -15.24 -1.70 2.73
C LEU A 57 -15.46 -2.18 4.16
N VAL A 58 -16.28 -1.50 4.93
CA VAL A 58 -16.68 -1.92 6.28
C VAL A 58 -17.72 -3.06 6.22
N GLU A 59 -18.78 -2.90 5.43
CA GLU A 59 -19.84 -3.90 5.29
C GLU A 59 -19.33 -5.25 4.75
N ASN A 60 -18.34 -5.21 3.87
CA ASN A 60 -17.73 -6.42 3.31
C ASN A 60 -16.48 -6.89 4.07
N GLU A 61 -16.29 -6.44 5.30
CA GLU A 61 -15.20 -6.88 6.21
C GLU A 61 -13.78 -6.65 5.68
N TYR A 62 -13.58 -5.67 4.82
CA TYR A 62 -12.25 -5.26 4.36
C TYR A 62 -11.59 -4.30 5.35
N TYR A 63 -12.33 -3.28 5.84
CA TYR A 63 -11.84 -2.34 6.83
C TYR A 63 -12.38 -2.66 8.23
N ASP A 64 -11.54 -2.41 9.22
CA ASP A 64 -11.92 -2.58 10.62
C ASP A 64 -12.72 -1.36 11.09
N LYS A 65 -14.00 -1.58 11.33
CA LYS A 65 -14.93 -0.54 11.80
C LYS A 65 -14.44 0.11 13.09
N ASP A 66 -13.87 -0.66 14.02
CA ASP A 66 -13.41 -0.16 15.32
C ASP A 66 -12.30 0.90 15.20
N VAL A 67 -11.55 0.89 14.10
CA VAL A 67 -10.55 1.94 13.80
C VAL A 67 -11.23 3.23 13.33
N LEU A 68 -12.23 3.10 12.47
CA LEU A 68 -12.93 4.24 11.88
C LEU A 68 -13.88 4.92 12.90
N ASP A 69 -14.53 4.16 13.75
CA ASP A 69 -15.45 4.67 14.80
C ASP A 69 -14.75 5.56 15.85
N GLN A 70 -13.41 5.57 15.90
CA GLN A 70 -12.66 6.48 16.75
C GLN A 70 -12.67 7.93 16.26
N TYR A 71 -13.16 8.16 15.04
CA TYR A 71 -13.15 9.46 14.38
C TYR A 71 -14.51 9.79 13.78
N ASP A 72 -14.86 11.09 13.76
CA ASP A 72 -15.99 11.53 12.98
C ASP A 72 -15.70 11.46 11.47
N PHE A 73 -16.73 11.23 10.67
CA PHE A 73 -16.59 11.06 9.23
C PHE A 73 -16.03 12.31 8.52
N ASP A 74 -16.36 13.49 9.00
CA ASP A 74 -15.84 14.75 8.42
C ASP A 74 -14.31 14.84 8.59
N PHE A 75 -13.80 14.38 9.74
CA PHE A 75 -12.35 14.28 9.94
C PHE A 75 -11.72 13.26 8.98
N ILE A 76 -12.29 12.05 8.88
CA ILE A 76 -11.80 11.01 7.93
C ILE A 76 -11.76 11.61 6.53
N LYS A 77 -12.83 12.27 6.08
CA LYS A 77 -12.90 12.91 4.76
C LYS A 77 -11.81 13.97 4.58
N SER A 78 -11.54 14.77 5.60
CA SER A 78 -10.48 15.78 5.56
C SER A 78 -9.09 15.16 5.45
N LEU A 79 -8.85 14.04 6.16
CA LEU A 79 -7.60 13.31 6.14
C LEU A 79 -7.31 12.69 4.76
N PHE A 80 -8.32 12.05 4.16
CA PHE A 80 -8.21 11.53 2.79
C PHE A 80 -7.98 12.66 1.79
N LYS A 81 -8.67 13.80 1.95
CA LYS A 81 -8.43 14.99 1.12
C LYS A 81 -6.99 15.50 1.25
N GLN A 82 -6.43 15.51 2.45
CA GLN A 82 -5.02 15.84 2.69
C GLN A 82 -4.10 14.89 1.91
N ALA A 83 -4.25 13.58 2.08
CA ALA A 83 -3.42 12.58 1.41
C ALA A 83 -3.47 12.71 -0.12
N TYR A 84 -4.67 12.77 -0.70
CA TYR A 84 -4.86 12.93 -2.14
C TYR A 84 -4.39 14.30 -2.67
N GLY A 85 -4.37 15.32 -1.81
CA GLY A 85 -3.85 16.65 -2.13
C GLY A 85 -2.37 16.66 -2.51
N HIS A 86 -1.59 15.72 -2.00
CA HIS A 86 -0.17 15.54 -2.35
C HIS A 86 0.05 15.05 -3.77
N LYS A 87 -1.00 14.51 -4.43
CA LYS A 87 -0.92 13.96 -5.79
C LYS A 87 0.25 12.97 -5.94
N PHE A 88 0.35 12.07 -4.97
CA PHE A 88 1.46 11.10 -4.87
C PHE A 88 1.72 10.39 -6.21
N ARG A 89 2.99 10.17 -6.51
CA ARG A 89 3.45 9.41 -7.67
C ARG A 89 4.63 8.54 -7.26
N PHE A 90 4.58 7.27 -7.64
CA PHE A 90 5.73 6.39 -7.46
C PHE A 90 6.90 6.87 -8.29
N ALA A 91 8.09 6.92 -7.67
CA ALA A 91 9.31 7.37 -8.32
C ALA A 91 9.80 6.40 -9.42
N ASN A 92 9.44 5.11 -9.29
CA ASN A 92 9.88 4.04 -10.18
C ASN A 92 8.80 2.97 -10.32
N PHE A 93 8.97 2.13 -11.35
CA PHE A 93 8.06 1.02 -11.64
C PHE A 93 8.04 -0.02 -10.52
N LEU A 94 9.21 -0.39 -9.98
CA LEU A 94 9.30 -1.42 -8.94
C LEU A 94 8.50 -1.04 -7.69
N GLY A 95 8.55 0.23 -7.27
CA GLY A 95 7.76 0.74 -6.14
C GLY A 95 6.27 0.61 -6.38
N ALA A 96 5.79 1.02 -7.56
CA ALA A 96 4.39 0.88 -7.95
C ALA A 96 3.96 -0.59 -8.00
N TYR A 97 4.72 -1.42 -8.68
CA TYR A 97 4.44 -2.85 -8.82
C TYR A 97 4.40 -3.54 -7.46
N LYS A 98 5.40 -3.31 -6.60
CA LYS A 98 5.46 -3.91 -5.27
C LYS A 98 4.30 -3.48 -4.38
N PHE A 99 3.91 -2.20 -4.44
CA PHE A 99 2.76 -1.72 -3.68
C PHE A 99 1.48 -2.46 -4.10
N TYR A 100 1.15 -2.48 -5.38
CA TYR A 100 -0.09 -3.09 -5.86
C TYR A 100 -0.11 -4.62 -5.78
N THR A 101 1.04 -5.28 -5.91
CA THR A 101 1.10 -6.75 -5.78
C THR A 101 1.06 -7.23 -4.33
N SER A 102 1.64 -6.47 -3.38
CA SER A 102 1.88 -6.95 -2.02
C SER A 102 1.17 -6.17 -0.92
N TYR A 103 0.91 -4.87 -1.07
CA TYR A 103 0.41 -4.01 0.01
C TYR A 103 -1.03 -3.53 -0.17
N ALA A 104 -1.42 -3.16 -1.38
CA ALA A 104 -2.78 -2.67 -1.64
C ALA A 104 -3.83 -3.70 -1.26
N LEU A 105 -4.90 -3.24 -0.63
CA LEU A 105 -6.06 -4.07 -0.36
C LEU A 105 -6.70 -4.50 -1.68
N LYS A 106 -7.04 -5.77 -1.76
CA LYS A 106 -7.69 -6.39 -2.92
C LYS A 106 -8.99 -7.05 -2.49
N THR A 107 -9.83 -7.32 -3.47
CA THR A 107 -10.96 -8.25 -3.29
C THR A 107 -10.46 -9.62 -2.83
N PHE A 108 -11.29 -10.37 -2.10
CA PHE A 108 -10.88 -11.67 -1.52
C PHE A 108 -10.43 -12.70 -2.58
N ASP A 109 -10.92 -12.57 -3.80
CA ASP A 109 -10.46 -13.36 -4.95
C ASP A 109 -9.13 -12.85 -5.55
N GLY A 110 -8.61 -11.73 -5.04
CA GLY A 110 -7.36 -11.12 -5.48
C GLY A 110 -7.42 -10.41 -6.85
N SER A 111 -8.58 -10.37 -7.49
CA SER A 111 -8.71 -9.91 -8.89
C SER A 111 -8.70 -8.39 -9.03
N ARG A 112 -9.17 -7.64 -8.03
CA ARG A 112 -9.34 -6.19 -8.13
C ARG A 112 -8.75 -5.46 -6.94
N TYR A 113 -8.23 -4.25 -7.19
CA TYR A 113 -7.71 -3.35 -6.17
C TYR A 113 -8.85 -2.52 -5.55
N LEU A 114 -8.84 -2.43 -4.23
CA LEU A 114 -9.78 -1.63 -3.42
C LEU A 114 -9.14 -0.36 -2.86
N GLU A 115 -7.79 -0.31 -2.82
CA GLU A 115 -7.01 0.79 -2.30
C GLU A 115 -6.02 1.34 -3.32
N ARG A 116 -5.79 2.66 -3.22
CA ARG A 116 -4.61 3.35 -3.72
C ARG A 116 -3.61 3.56 -2.58
N PHE A 117 -2.42 4.07 -2.91
CA PHE A 117 -1.37 4.34 -1.92
C PHE A 117 -1.86 5.31 -0.83
N GLU A 118 -2.56 6.37 -1.23
CA GLU A 118 -3.12 7.37 -0.34
C GLU A 118 -4.13 6.77 0.65
N ASP A 119 -4.95 5.82 0.21
CA ASP A 119 -5.90 5.11 1.09
C ASP A 119 -5.16 4.31 2.15
N ARG A 120 -4.11 3.58 1.73
CA ARG A 120 -3.29 2.77 2.66
C ARG A 120 -2.58 3.65 3.69
N VAL A 121 -2.08 4.82 3.28
CA VAL A 121 -1.48 5.81 4.17
C VAL A 121 -2.50 6.30 5.20
N CYS A 122 -3.71 6.68 4.78
CA CYS A 122 -4.76 7.13 5.69
C CYS A 122 -5.14 6.06 6.71
N MET A 123 -5.34 4.81 6.29
CA MET A 123 -5.70 3.72 7.21
C MET A 123 -4.58 3.39 8.21
N ASN A 124 -3.31 3.51 7.79
CA ASN A 124 -2.18 3.41 8.71
C ASN A 124 -2.21 4.53 9.75
N ALA A 125 -2.37 5.76 9.31
CA ALA A 125 -2.40 6.93 10.20
C ALA A 125 -3.54 6.85 11.21
N LEU A 126 -4.75 6.53 10.77
CA LEU A 126 -5.92 6.38 11.65
C LEU A 126 -5.71 5.31 12.73
N MET A 127 -5.18 4.15 12.33
CA MET A 127 -4.95 3.07 13.28
C MET A 127 -3.84 3.39 14.28
N LEU A 128 -2.71 3.98 13.83
CA LEU A 128 -1.59 4.30 14.69
C LEU A 128 -1.89 5.45 15.65
N ALA A 129 -2.69 6.42 15.22
CA ALA A 129 -3.04 7.60 16.02
C ALA A 129 -4.11 7.33 17.09
N LYS A 130 -4.85 6.21 17.02
CA LYS A 130 -5.81 5.77 18.04
C LYS A 130 -6.74 6.89 18.54
N GLY A 131 -7.38 7.62 17.63
CA GLY A 131 -8.31 8.71 17.92
C GLY A 131 -7.67 10.11 18.01
N ASP A 132 -6.34 10.22 18.07
CA ASP A 132 -5.66 11.51 18.03
C ASP A 132 -5.65 12.08 16.61
N LYS A 133 -6.51 13.07 16.37
CA LYS A 133 -6.68 13.70 15.06
C LYS A 133 -5.40 14.40 14.58
N LYS A 134 -4.69 15.07 15.48
CA LYS A 134 -3.46 15.79 15.13
C LYS A 134 -2.35 14.82 14.73
N LEU A 135 -2.17 13.77 15.50
CA LEU A 135 -1.20 12.73 15.19
C LEU A 135 -1.52 12.03 13.88
N ALA A 136 -2.81 11.77 13.59
CA ALA A 136 -3.21 11.17 12.31
C ALA A 136 -2.83 12.05 11.12
N GLN A 137 -3.05 13.37 11.21
CA GLN A 137 -2.66 14.32 10.15
C GLN A 137 -1.14 14.36 9.97
N ASP A 138 -0.38 14.41 11.07
CA ASP A 138 1.07 14.43 11.02
C ASP A 138 1.63 13.13 10.43
N LEU A 139 1.06 11.97 10.79
CA LEU A 139 1.44 10.67 10.22
C LEU A 139 1.17 10.58 8.71
N VAL A 140 0.03 11.09 8.24
CA VAL A 140 -0.24 11.14 6.80
C VAL A 140 0.83 11.96 6.09
N GLU A 141 1.17 13.14 6.63
CA GLU A 141 2.19 14.02 6.05
C GLU A 141 3.57 13.32 6.00
N GLU A 142 3.98 12.72 7.11
CA GLU A 142 5.29 12.07 7.22
C GLU A 142 5.42 10.83 6.31
N ILE A 143 4.36 10.01 6.22
CA ILE A 143 4.38 8.80 5.39
C ILE A 143 4.33 9.17 3.91
N ILE A 144 3.44 10.07 3.50
CA ILE A 144 3.23 10.36 2.07
C ILE A 144 4.41 11.11 1.45
N THR A 145 5.13 11.89 2.26
CA THR A 145 6.36 12.58 1.86
C THR A 145 7.62 11.71 1.97
N GLY A 146 7.48 10.49 2.50
CA GLY A 146 8.58 9.53 2.63
C GLY A 146 9.55 9.81 3.79
N ARG A 147 9.19 10.71 4.72
CA ARG A 147 9.99 10.97 5.92
C ARG A 147 9.84 9.90 6.99
N PHE A 148 8.70 9.22 7.00
CA PHE A 148 8.44 8.07 7.86
C PHE A 148 7.92 6.89 7.04
N GLN A 149 8.52 5.72 7.23
CA GLN A 149 8.05 4.47 6.64
C GLN A 149 7.71 3.48 7.74
N PRO A 150 6.42 3.13 7.93
CA PRO A 150 6.04 2.07 8.85
C PRO A 150 6.69 0.74 8.48
N ALA A 151 6.93 -0.12 9.47
CA ALA A 151 7.38 -1.48 9.22
C ALA A 151 6.40 -2.21 8.29
N THR A 152 6.92 -3.11 7.47
CA THR A 152 6.10 -3.85 6.48
C THR A 152 4.83 -4.45 7.06
N PRO A 153 4.83 -5.18 8.21
CA PRO A 153 3.59 -5.72 8.77
C PRO A 153 2.61 -4.65 9.20
N THR A 154 3.10 -3.55 9.77
CA THR A 154 2.26 -2.42 10.16
C THR A 154 1.61 -1.78 8.93
N PHE A 155 2.40 -1.44 7.91
CA PHE A 155 1.88 -0.83 6.69
C PHE A 155 0.89 -1.73 5.95
N LEU A 156 1.15 -3.03 5.94
CA LEU A 156 0.30 -4.03 5.28
C LEU A 156 -1.03 -4.23 6.00
N ASN A 157 -1.02 -4.33 7.33
CA ASN A 157 -2.16 -4.85 8.10
C ASN A 157 -3.01 -3.76 8.77
N SER A 158 -2.52 -2.53 8.92
CA SER A 158 -3.25 -1.47 9.63
C SER A 158 -4.63 -1.21 9.05
N GLY A 159 -5.62 -1.17 9.90
CA GLY A 159 -7.01 -0.84 9.56
C GLY A 159 -7.76 -1.88 8.73
N LYS A 160 -7.17 -3.03 8.44
CA LYS A 160 -7.86 -4.15 7.78
C LYS A 160 -8.59 -4.99 8.83
N LYS A 161 -9.81 -5.45 8.51
CA LYS A 161 -10.58 -6.35 9.39
C LYS A 161 -9.91 -7.73 9.44
N GLN A 162 -9.67 -8.31 8.29
CA GLN A 162 -8.90 -9.55 8.16
C GLN A 162 -7.42 -9.18 7.96
N ARG A 163 -6.62 -9.38 8.99
CA ARG A 163 -5.22 -8.97 9.01
C ARG A 163 -4.33 -10.00 9.70
N GLY A 164 -3.06 -10.00 9.32
CA GLY A 164 -2.00 -10.71 10.05
C GLY A 164 -1.49 -9.92 11.25
N GLU A 165 -0.43 -10.42 11.85
CA GLU A 165 0.26 -9.78 12.98
C GLU A 165 1.04 -8.54 12.54
N PHE A 166 1.36 -7.66 13.52
CA PHE A 166 2.15 -6.45 13.30
C PHE A 166 3.65 -6.64 13.51
N VAL A 167 4.08 -7.87 13.74
CA VAL A 167 5.48 -8.24 13.98
C VAL A 167 6.04 -9.01 12.79
N SER A 168 7.31 -8.76 12.46
CA SER A 168 8.03 -9.44 11.38
C SER A 168 9.22 -10.24 11.86
N CYS A 169 9.53 -10.19 13.16
CA CYS A 169 10.75 -10.76 13.70
C CYS A 169 10.43 -11.71 14.85
N PHE A 170 11.22 -12.79 14.95
CA PHE A 170 11.24 -13.69 16.08
C PHE A 170 12.57 -13.56 16.79
N LEU A 171 12.56 -13.54 18.11
CA LEU A 171 13.76 -13.61 18.92
C LEU A 171 13.90 -15.03 19.45
N LEU A 172 14.92 -15.73 18.98
CA LEU A 172 15.23 -17.10 19.40
C LEU A 172 16.55 -17.10 20.18
N ARG A 173 16.56 -17.77 21.32
CA ARG A 173 17.81 -18.07 22.02
C ARG A 173 18.37 -19.37 21.45
N ILE A 174 19.55 -19.26 20.86
CA ILE A 174 20.32 -20.40 20.32
C ILE A 174 21.54 -20.56 21.17
N GLU A 175 21.78 -21.78 21.66
CA GLU A 175 22.97 -22.13 22.42
C GLU A 175 24.09 -22.58 21.47
N ASP A 176 25.33 -22.51 21.94
CA ASP A 176 26.50 -22.86 21.14
C ASP A 176 26.68 -24.42 21.08
N ASN A 177 25.72 -25.07 20.45
CA ASN A 177 25.77 -26.49 20.14
C ASN A 177 24.94 -26.78 18.87
N MET A 178 25.33 -27.81 18.13
CA MET A 178 24.70 -28.17 16.84
C MET A 178 23.24 -28.52 16.95
N GLU A 179 22.79 -29.06 18.06
CA GLU A 179 21.38 -29.43 18.28
C GLU A 179 20.51 -28.16 18.40
N SER A 180 20.95 -27.16 19.16
CA SER A 180 20.25 -25.89 19.32
C SER A 180 20.26 -25.07 18.03
N ILE A 181 21.39 -25.06 17.30
CA ILE A 181 21.51 -24.39 16.01
C ILE A 181 20.57 -25.00 14.95
N SER A 182 20.45 -26.33 14.96
CA SER A 182 19.58 -27.05 14.01
C SER A 182 18.08 -26.86 14.29
N ARG A 183 17.70 -26.52 15.52
CA ARG A 183 16.31 -26.30 15.93
C ARG A 183 15.85 -24.84 15.73
N GLY A 184 16.76 -23.89 15.69
CA GLY A 184 16.49 -22.47 15.46
C GLY A 184 16.39 -22.13 13.98
#